data_d9693f86ff15fc3a4fe034a61139b386
#
_entry.id   d9693f86ff15fc3a4fe034a61139b386
#
_cell.length_a   1.000
_cell.length_b   1.000
_cell.length_c   1.000
_cell.angle_alpha   90.00
_cell.angle_beta   90.00
_cell.angle_gamma   90.00
#
_symmetry.space_group_name_H-M   'P 1'
#
loop_
_entity.id
_entity.type
_entity.pdbx_description
1 polymer ?
#
loop_
_entity_poly.entity_id
_entity_poly.type
_entity_poly.pdbx_seq_one_letter_code
_entity_poly.pdbx_strand_id
1 'polypeptide(L)'
;KAYWTFKDQFIEREWQVLKKAYENKILEEDFTVIAYCPSCQTSLSHAEVNQGYEEVKDPSLYYKVKLVDEDAFLIVWTTMPFTLVTDAMVGLNPDEDYAYVKVENETWVVGKTRLEEFMSEAKIEKHEIEKIIKGSEFEGKKYIHPLLDLIPELNECSKLDNYHVAVSESFVDAS
;
A
#
# COMPACT_ATOMS: atom_id res chain seq x y z
N LYS A 1 -31.40 7.70 45.39
CA LYS A 1 -31.93 6.73 44.40
C LYS A 1 -30.80 6.40 43.44
N ALA A 2 -30.55 5.10 43.21
CA ALA A 2 -29.55 4.66 42.25
C ALA A 2 -30.05 4.93 40.81
N TYR A 3 -29.18 5.37 39.94
CA TYR A 3 -29.42 5.58 38.52
C TYR A 3 -28.95 4.33 37.75
N TRP A 4 -29.88 3.70 37.03
CA TRP A 4 -29.63 2.45 36.32
C TRP A 4 -29.91 2.62 34.83
N THR A 5 -28.89 2.45 34.01
CA THR A 5 -28.99 2.61 32.54
C THR A 5 -29.70 1.45 31.84
N PHE A 6 -29.81 0.29 32.47
CA PHE A 6 -30.49 -0.90 31.93
C PHE A 6 -32.01 -0.91 32.14
N LYS A 7 -32.61 0.14 32.75
CA LYS A 7 -34.05 0.25 32.91
C LYS A 7 -34.72 0.67 31.61
N ASP A 8 -35.88 0.08 31.31
CA ASP A 8 -36.66 0.34 30.10
C ASP A 8 -36.90 1.84 29.86
N GLN A 9 -37.23 2.59 30.90
CA GLN A 9 -37.45 4.04 30.81
C GLN A 9 -36.19 4.82 30.37
N PHE A 10 -34.98 4.30 30.67
CA PHE A 10 -33.76 4.91 30.19
C PHE A 10 -33.50 4.55 28.72
N ILE A 11 -33.67 3.29 28.38
CA ILE A 11 -33.52 2.77 27.02
C ILE A 11 -34.49 3.46 26.07
N GLU A 12 -35.77 3.64 26.45
CA GLU A 12 -36.76 4.38 25.68
C GLU A 12 -36.33 5.82 25.39
N ARG A 13 -35.72 6.49 26.36
CA ARG A 13 -35.20 7.86 26.15
C ARG A 13 -34.00 7.89 25.22
N GLU A 14 -33.12 6.95 25.30
CA GLU A 14 -31.99 6.82 24.34
C GLU A 14 -32.55 6.62 22.93
N TRP A 15 -33.49 5.73 22.73
CA TRP A 15 -34.17 5.53 21.44
C TRP A 15 -34.83 6.81 20.90
N GLN A 16 -35.44 7.62 21.76
CA GLN A 16 -36.02 8.90 21.37
C GLN A 16 -34.92 9.87 20.87
N VAL A 17 -33.73 9.89 21.50
CA VAL A 17 -32.61 10.73 21.08
C VAL A 17 -32.09 10.26 19.73
N LEU A 18 -31.86 8.95 19.55
CA LEU A 18 -31.40 8.37 18.28
C LEU A 18 -32.40 8.62 17.15
N LYS A 19 -33.72 8.45 17.42
CA LYS A 19 -34.77 8.75 16.46
C LYS A 19 -34.73 10.21 16.01
N LYS A 20 -34.56 11.13 16.95
CA LYS A 20 -34.46 12.55 16.64
C LYS A 20 -33.20 12.89 15.85
N ALA A 21 -32.09 12.24 16.15
CA ALA A 21 -30.84 12.38 15.38
C ALA A 21 -31.04 11.90 13.93
N TYR A 22 -31.68 10.76 13.74
CA TYR A 22 -32.01 10.23 12.41
C TYR A 22 -32.96 11.16 11.63
N GLU A 23 -34.04 11.62 12.25
CA GLU A 23 -34.99 12.57 11.65
C GLU A 23 -34.32 13.90 11.22
N ASN A 24 -33.33 14.35 11.98
CA ASN A 24 -32.55 15.55 11.67
C ASN A 24 -31.36 15.27 10.72
N LYS A 25 -31.23 14.07 10.17
CA LYS A 25 -30.13 13.64 9.26
C LYS A 25 -28.74 13.82 9.86
N ILE A 26 -28.60 13.64 11.18
CA ILE A 26 -27.33 13.64 11.91
C ILE A 26 -26.80 12.19 12.03
N LEU A 27 -27.69 11.21 11.97
CA LEU A 27 -27.38 9.78 11.98
C LEU A 27 -27.71 9.19 10.62
N GLU A 28 -26.72 8.58 10.00
CA GLU A 28 -26.82 7.88 8.71
C GLU A 28 -26.11 6.53 8.77
N GLU A 29 -26.43 5.65 7.83
CA GLU A 29 -25.75 4.37 7.66
C GLU A 29 -24.58 4.57 6.70
N ASP A 30 -23.37 4.21 7.14
CA ASP A 30 -22.16 4.35 6.35
C ASP A 30 -21.16 3.23 6.67
N PHE A 31 -20.12 3.11 5.83
CA PHE A 31 -19.03 2.16 6.01
C PHE A 31 -17.79 2.85 6.58
N THR A 32 -17.21 2.25 7.59
CA THR A 32 -15.92 2.71 8.14
C THR A 32 -14.93 1.55 8.28
N VAL A 33 -13.66 1.85 8.09
CA VAL A 33 -12.58 0.87 8.30
C VAL A 33 -12.29 0.78 9.78
N ILE A 34 -12.39 -0.42 10.32
CA ILE A 34 -12.07 -0.74 11.72
C ILE A 34 -11.10 -1.92 11.79
N ALA A 35 -10.28 -1.97 12.84
CA ALA A 35 -9.46 -3.14 13.12
C ALA A 35 -10.34 -4.32 13.54
N TYR A 36 -10.00 -5.52 13.08
CA TYR A 36 -10.71 -6.75 13.37
C TYR A 36 -9.76 -7.83 13.84
N CYS A 37 -10.09 -8.50 14.95
CA CYS A 37 -9.31 -9.61 15.46
C CYS A 37 -9.85 -10.94 14.91
N PRO A 38 -9.09 -11.66 14.06
CA PRO A 38 -9.55 -12.94 13.52
C PRO A 38 -9.60 -14.05 14.56
N SER A 39 -8.81 -13.94 15.65
CA SER A 39 -8.82 -14.90 16.75
C SER A 39 -10.05 -14.77 17.63
N CYS A 40 -10.41 -13.55 18.01
CA CYS A 40 -11.59 -13.25 18.81
C CYS A 40 -12.87 -13.16 17.97
N GLN A 41 -12.75 -13.04 16.64
CA GLN A 41 -13.84 -12.87 15.68
C GLN A 41 -14.73 -11.64 15.98
N THR A 42 -14.08 -10.54 16.38
CA THR A 42 -14.77 -9.30 16.72
C THR A 42 -13.97 -8.08 16.26
N SER A 43 -14.68 -6.97 16.07
CA SER A 43 -14.06 -5.66 15.86
C SER A 43 -13.38 -5.16 17.13
N LEU A 44 -12.29 -4.40 16.96
CA LEU A 44 -11.52 -3.83 18.04
C LEU A 44 -11.80 -2.34 18.19
N SER A 45 -11.87 -1.87 19.42
CA SER A 45 -11.87 -0.44 19.71
C SER A 45 -10.47 0.17 19.52
N HIS A 46 -10.41 1.48 19.34
CA HIS A 46 -9.12 2.19 19.27
C HIS A 46 -8.24 1.97 20.51
N ALA A 47 -8.84 1.85 21.68
CA ALA A 47 -8.10 1.59 22.93
C ALA A 47 -7.44 0.21 22.93
N GLU A 48 -8.13 -0.82 22.45
CA GLU A 48 -7.59 -2.18 22.32
C GLU A 48 -6.47 -2.23 21.29
N VAL A 49 -6.64 -1.57 20.13
CA VAL A 49 -5.59 -1.47 19.12
C VAL A 49 -4.35 -0.79 19.68
N ASN A 50 -4.50 0.34 20.37
CA ASN A 50 -3.37 1.09 20.93
C ASN A 50 -2.59 0.31 22.00
N GLN A 51 -3.25 -0.60 22.74
CA GLN A 51 -2.60 -1.45 23.73
C GLN A 51 -1.95 -2.71 23.14
N GLY A 52 -2.28 -3.06 21.91
CA GLY A 52 -1.82 -4.25 21.20
C GLY A 52 -0.60 -4.05 20.30
N TYR A 53 0.00 -2.86 20.28
CA TYR A 53 1.19 -2.61 19.45
C TYR A 53 2.40 -3.33 20.05
N GLU A 54 3.04 -4.13 19.23
CA GLU A 54 4.29 -4.82 19.52
C GLU A 54 5.27 -4.62 18.37
N GLU A 55 6.57 -4.57 18.70
CA GLU A 55 7.60 -4.59 17.66
C GLU A 55 7.76 -6.03 17.14
N VAL A 56 7.45 -6.21 15.86
CA VAL A 56 7.61 -7.50 15.19
C VAL A 56 8.60 -7.36 14.03
N LYS A 57 9.26 -8.48 13.68
CA LYS A 57 10.12 -8.55 12.50
C LYS A 57 9.37 -9.30 11.41
N ASP A 58 8.94 -8.57 10.41
CA ASP A 58 8.32 -9.13 9.23
C ASP A 58 9.32 -9.23 8.08
N PRO A 59 9.27 -10.31 7.27
CA PRO A 59 10.08 -10.41 6.07
C PRO A 59 9.63 -9.37 5.05
N SER A 60 10.58 -8.69 4.44
CA SER A 60 10.34 -7.81 3.30
C SER A 60 10.90 -8.43 2.02
N LEU A 61 10.33 -8.01 0.89
CA LEU A 61 10.74 -8.48 -0.43
C LEU A 61 11.03 -7.29 -1.34
N TYR A 62 12.18 -7.32 -2.00
CA TYR A 62 12.42 -6.52 -3.20
C TYR A 62 12.16 -7.38 -4.43
N TYR A 63 11.43 -6.86 -5.40
CA TYR A 63 11.21 -7.53 -6.66
C TYR A 63 11.33 -6.56 -7.84
N LYS A 64 11.58 -7.10 -9.02
CA LYS A 64 11.79 -6.33 -10.25
C LYS A 64 10.55 -6.39 -11.13
N VAL A 65 10.12 -5.25 -11.66
CA VAL A 65 9.15 -5.19 -12.74
C VAL A 65 9.80 -4.58 -13.97
N LYS A 66 9.72 -5.25 -15.10
CA LYS A 66 10.34 -4.78 -16.35
C LYS A 66 9.46 -3.72 -16.99
N LEU A 67 10.04 -2.55 -17.27
CA LEU A 67 9.38 -1.50 -18.06
C LEU A 67 9.21 -1.97 -19.52
N VAL A 68 8.07 -1.65 -20.13
CA VAL A 68 7.76 -2.10 -21.51
C VAL A 68 8.57 -1.32 -22.54
N ASP A 69 8.67 0.00 -22.35
CA ASP A 69 9.27 0.91 -23.36
C ASP A 69 10.77 1.15 -23.12
N GLU A 70 11.34 0.58 -22.07
CA GLU A 70 12.73 0.78 -21.68
C GLU A 70 13.36 -0.55 -21.28
N ASP A 71 14.64 -0.73 -21.58
CA ASP A 71 15.39 -1.89 -21.07
C ASP A 71 15.86 -1.66 -19.64
N ALA A 72 14.91 -1.42 -18.76
CA ALA A 72 15.11 -1.16 -17.35
C ALA A 72 14.09 -1.87 -16.48
N PHE A 73 14.48 -2.14 -15.23
CA PHE A 73 13.63 -2.75 -14.21
C PHE A 73 13.38 -1.75 -13.08
N LEU A 74 12.13 -1.50 -12.77
CA LEU A 74 11.75 -0.76 -11.58
C LEU A 74 11.82 -1.70 -10.37
N ILE A 75 12.51 -1.28 -9.32
CA ILE A 75 12.63 -2.04 -8.07
C ILE A 75 11.48 -1.63 -7.14
N VAL A 76 10.73 -2.62 -6.72
CA VAL A 76 9.58 -2.45 -5.81
C VAL A 76 9.88 -3.16 -4.49
N TRP A 77 9.57 -2.51 -3.39
CA TRP A 77 9.70 -3.06 -2.04
C TRP A 77 8.33 -3.27 -1.40
N THR A 78 8.16 -4.37 -0.70
CA THR A 78 6.93 -4.67 0.05
C THR A 78 7.21 -5.50 1.30
N THR A 79 6.44 -5.25 2.36
CA THR A 79 6.36 -6.11 3.54
C THR A 79 5.25 -7.17 3.42
N MET A 80 4.46 -7.12 2.34
CA MET A 80 3.35 -8.05 2.10
C MET A 80 3.54 -8.80 0.76
N PRO A 81 4.53 -9.68 0.64
CA PRO A 81 4.88 -10.34 -0.63
C PRO A 81 3.74 -11.19 -1.21
N PHE A 82 2.81 -11.62 -0.40
CA PHE A 82 1.65 -12.40 -0.84
C PHE A 82 0.65 -11.55 -1.66
N THR A 83 0.71 -10.22 -1.62
CA THR A 83 -0.14 -9.35 -2.45
C THR A 83 0.33 -9.26 -3.89
N LEU A 84 1.56 -9.68 -4.19
CA LEU A 84 2.15 -9.61 -5.52
C LEU A 84 1.25 -10.20 -6.62
N VAL A 85 0.49 -11.25 -6.30
CA VAL A 85 -0.45 -11.89 -7.25
C VAL A 85 -1.61 -10.96 -7.66
N THR A 86 -1.94 -10.00 -6.80
CA THR A 86 -3.08 -9.07 -6.98
C THR A 86 -2.64 -7.64 -7.26
N ASP A 87 -1.33 -7.39 -7.34
CA ASP A 87 -0.81 -6.05 -7.61
C ASP A 87 -1.20 -5.61 -9.02
N ALA A 88 -1.84 -4.46 -9.12
CA ALA A 88 -2.34 -3.91 -10.38
C ALA A 88 -1.54 -2.71 -10.87
N MET A 89 -0.92 -1.97 -9.95
CA MET A 89 -0.17 -0.75 -10.25
C MET A 89 1.04 -0.63 -9.32
N VAL A 90 2.06 0.10 -9.77
CA VAL A 90 3.19 0.51 -8.93
C VAL A 90 3.08 2.01 -8.68
N GLY A 91 3.11 2.41 -7.39
CA GLY A 91 3.07 3.81 -6.99
C GLY A 91 4.46 4.42 -6.88
N LEU A 92 4.64 5.62 -7.42
CA LEU A 92 5.83 6.45 -7.25
C LEU A 92 5.46 7.83 -6.69
N ASN A 93 6.37 8.43 -5.91
CA ASN A 93 6.24 9.82 -5.51
C ASN A 93 6.68 10.74 -6.67
N PRO A 94 5.84 11.68 -7.15
CA PRO A 94 6.16 12.51 -8.29
C PRO A 94 7.34 13.47 -8.04
N ASP A 95 7.55 13.89 -6.81
CA ASP A 95 8.57 14.88 -6.44
C ASP A 95 9.92 14.26 -6.07
N GLU A 96 9.97 12.94 -5.88
CA GLU A 96 11.20 12.23 -5.58
C GLU A 96 12.06 11.97 -6.81
N ASP A 97 13.37 11.89 -6.57
CA ASP A 97 14.37 11.52 -7.58
C ASP A 97 14.50 10.00 -7.67
N TYR A 98 14.45 9.47 -8.89
CA TYR A 98 14.71 8.06 -9.16
C TYR A 98 15.95 7.91 -10.01
N ALA A 99 16.88 7.07 -9.55
CA ALA A 99 18.14 6.80 -10.22
C ALA A 99 18.05 5.57 -11.11
N TYR A 100 18.50 5.68 -12.34
CA TYR A 100 18.81 4.56 -13.21
C TYR A 100 20.21 4.09 -12.89
N VAL A 101 20.34 2.88 -12.44
CA VAL A 101 21.58 2.32 -11.92
C VAL A 101 21.96 1.10 -12.72
N LYS A 102 23.16 1.12 -13.28
CA LYS A 102 23.73 -0.04 -13.96
C LYS A 102 24.24 -1.04 -12.92
N VAL A 103 23.65 -2.22 -12.94
CA VAL A 103 24.06 -3.36 -12.10
C VAL A 103 24.34 -4.54 -13.02
N GLU A 104 25.61 -4.89 -13.18
CA GLU A 104 26.06 -5.92 -14.13
C GLU A 104 25.56 -5.65 -15.55
N ASN A 105 24.61 -6.45 -16.05
CA ASN A 105 24.04 -6.34 -17.39
C ASN A 105 22.63 -5.75 -17.42
N GLU A 106 22.10 -5.32 -16.28
CA GLU A 106 20.75 -4.77 -16.17
C GLU A 106 20.81 -3.29 -15.74
N THR A 107 19.80 -2.53 -16.11
CA THR A 107 19.56 -1.20 -15.57
C THR A 107 18.37 -1.24 -14.62
N TRP A 108 18.60 -0.83 -13.38
CA TRP A 108 17.59 -0.79 -12.34
C TRP A 108 17.19 0.65 -12.01
N VAL A 109 15.91 0.85 -11.75
CA VAL A 109 15.35 2.13 -11.32
C VAL A 109 15.01 2.03 -9.84
N VAL A 110 15.65 2.86 -9.03
CA VAL A 110 15.53 2.85 -7.58
C VAL A 110 15.33 4.29 -7.08
N GLY A 111 14.53 4.48 -6.04
CA GLY A 111 14.44 5.77 -5.36
C GLY A 111 15.82 6.21 -4.87
N LYS A 112 16.25 7.43 -5.24
CA LYS A 112 17.60 7.93 -4.95
C LYS A 112 17.89 7.97 -3.46
N THR A 113 16.92 8.31 -2.66
CA THR A 113 17.02 8.40 -1.19
C THR A 113 17.36 7.05 -0.56
N ARG A 114 16.85 5.95 -1.13
CA ARG A 114 17.04 4.58 -0.63
C ARG A 114 18.12 3.79 -1.37
N LEU A 115 18.79 4.38 -2.35
CA LEU A 115 19.70 3.68 -3.24
C LEU A 115 20.84 2.98 -2.47
N GLU A 116 21.55 3.69 -1.62
CA GLU A 116 22.72 3.16 -0.91
C GLU A 116 22.32 2.05 0.09
N GLU A 117 21.21 2.23 0.79
CA GLU A 117 20.65 1.23 1.70
C GLU A 117 20.26 -0.03 0.95
N PHE A 118 19.53 0.11 -0.15
CA PHE A 118 19.13 -1.01 -1.01
C PHE A 118 20.34 -1.76 -1.58
N MET A 119 21.35 -1.05 -2.10
CA MET A 119 22.56 -1.70 -2.64
C MET A 119 23.32 -2.48 -1.57
N SER A 120 23.39 -1.94 -0.35
CA SER A 120 23.98 -2.63 0.81
C SER A 120 23.21 -3.90 1.19
N GLU A 121 21.87 -3.83 1.27
CA GLU A 121 21.01 -4.97 1.59
C GLU A 121 21.07 -6.05 0.50
N ALA A 122 21.07 -5.64 -0.77
CA ALA A 122 21.20 -6.53 -1.92
C ALA A 122 22.62 -7.08 -2.10
N LYS A 123 23.61 -6.62 -1.28
CA LYS A 123 25.02 -7.00 -1.35
C LYS A 123 25.67 -6.71 -2.71
N ILE A 124 25.29 -5.59 -3.32
CA ILE A 124 25.81 -5.13 -4.60
C ILE A 124 26.92 -4.12 -4.33
N GLU A 125 28.17 -4.53 -4.55
CA GLU A 125 29.34 -3.68 -4.29
C GLU A 125 29.64 -2.69 -5.43
N LYS A 126 29.20 -3.00 -6.65
CA LYS A 126 29.51 -2.17 -7.83
C LYS A 126 28.22 -1.80 -8.55
N HIS A 127 27.99 -0.52 -8.62
CA HIS A 127 26.90 0.06 -9.39
C HIS A 127 27.33 1.42 -9.97
N GLU A 128 26.70 1.84 -11.04
CA GLU A 128 26.94 3.12 -11.68
C GLU A 128 25.60 3.81 -11.96
N ILE A 129 25.48 5.06 -11.54
CA ILE A 129 24.28 5.86 -11.80
C ILE A 129 24.40 6.42 -13.22
N GLU A 130 23.51 5.99 -14.11
CA GLU A 130 23.47 6.46 -15.50
C GLU A 130 22.72 7.80 -15.65
N LYS A 131 21.57 7.91 -14.99
CA LYS A 131 20.74 9.13 -15.01
C LYS A 131 19.82 9.18 -13.78
N ILE A 132 19.33 10.38 -13.48
CA ILE A 132 18.34 10.62 -12.42
C ILE A 132 17.19 11.38 -13.05
N ILE A 133 15.96 10.96 -12.79
CA ILE A 133 14.74 11.63 -13.26
C ILE A 133 13.72 11.73 -12.12
N LYS A 134 12.74 12.60 -12.27
CA LYS A 134 11.64 12.75 -11.31
C LYS A 134 10.62 11.62 -11.45
N GLY A 135 9.96 11.28 -10.33
CA GLY A 135 8.90 10.28 -10.31
C GLY A 135 7.74 10.65 -11.24
N SER A 136 7.45 11.94 -11.40
CA SER A 136 6.42 12.44 -12.34
C SER A 136 6.64 12.01 -13.80
N GLU A 137 7.88 11.73 -14.22
CA GLU A 137 8.20 11.27 -15.56
C GLU A 137 7.84 9.79 -15.82
N PHE A 138 7.48 9.06 -14.77
CA PHE A 138 7.04 7.66 -14.86
C PHE A 138 5.53 7.50 -15.02
N GLU A 139 4.75 8.55 -14.86
CA GLU A 139 3.30 8.46 -14.90
C GLU A 139 2.80 7.76 -16.16
N GLY A 140 1.99 6.74 -15.98
CA GLY A 140 1.41 5.96 -17.08
C GLY A 140 2.36 5.01 -17.80
N LYS A 141 3.65 4.95 -17.46
CA LYS A 141 4.56 3.95 -18.03
C LYS A 141 4.07 2.54 -17.70
N LYS A 142 4.09 1.66 -18.69
CA LYS A 142 3.65 0.29 -18.54
C LYS A 142 4.80 -0.63 -18.13
N TYR A 143 4.47 -1.66 -17.35
CA TYR A 143 5.42 -2.69 -16.97
C TYR A 143 4.83 -4.10 -17.18
N ILE A 144 5.72 -5.08 -17.22
CA ILE A 144 5.35 -6.49 -17.31
C ILE A 144 5.24 -7.03 -15.89
N HIS A 145 4.08 -7.57 -15.54
CA HIS A 145 3.88 -8.18 -14.23
C HIS A 145 4.83 -9.39 -14.06
N PRO A 146 5.59 -9.49 -12.95
CA PRO A 146 6.67 -10.47 -12.81
C PRO A 146 6.20 -11.94 -12.79
N LEU A 147 4.92 -12.19 -12.49
CA LEU A 147 4.34 -13.54 -12.47
C LEU A 147 3.55 -13.88 -13.73
N LEU A 148 3.59 -13.05 -14.77
CA LEU A 148 2.77 -13.22 -15.97
C LEU A 148 3.00 -14.56 -16.68
N ASP A 149 4.26 -15.02 -16.71
CA ASP A 149 4.64 -16.29 -17.32
C ASP A 149 4.21 -17.50 -16.48
N LEU A 150 4.05 -17.31 -15.16
CA LEU A 150 3.66 -18.36 -14.22
C LEU A 150 2.14 -18.46 -14.06
N ILE A 151 1.44 -17.34 -14.24
CA ILE A 151 0.00 -17.21 -14.05
C ILE A 151 -0.59 -16.55 -15.30
N PRO A 152 -0.88 -17.33 -16.36
CA PRO A 152 -1.38 -16.79 -17.64
C PRO A 152 -2.69 -16.01 -17.53
N GLU A 153 -3.50 -16.27 -16.50
CA GLU A 153 -4.75 -15.57 -16.22
C GLU A 153 -4.54 -14.06 -15.96
N LEU A 154 -3.36 -13.66 -15.50
CA LEU A 154 -3.00 -12.25 -15.32
C LEU A 154 -2.97 -11.48 -16.65
N ASN A 155 -2.87 -12.15 -17.80
CA ASN A 155 -3.01 -11.51 -19.11
C ASN A 155 -4.39 -10.87 -19.32
N GLU A 156 -5.43 -11.40 -18.72
CA GLU A 156 -6.76 -10.79 -18.78
C GLU A 156 -6.77 -9.44 -18.04
N CYS A 157 -6.04 -9.34 -16.93
CA CYS A 157 -5.91 -8.09 -16.18
C CYS A 157 -5.16 -7.01 -16.96
N SER A 158 -4.18 -7.38 -17.79
CA SER A 158 -3.45 -6.42 -18.63
C SER A 158 -4.34 -5.73 -19.67
N LYS A 159 -5.44 -6.35 -20.07
CA LYS A 159 -6.44 -5.76 -20.98
C LYS A 159 -7.30 -4.69 -20.29
N LEU A 160 -7.31 -4.64 -18.97
CA LEU A 160 -8.06 -3.67 -18.16
C LEU A 160 -7.24 -2.41 -17.82
N ASP A 161 -6.19 -2.13 -18.59
CA ASP A 161 -5.24 -1.02 -18.34
C ASP A 161 -4.54 -1.08 -16.98
N ASN A 162 -4.37 -2.29 -16.44
CA ASN A 162 -3.53 -2.55 -15.27
C ASN A 162 -2.05 -2.59 -15.67
N TYR A 163 -1.17 -2.72 -14.66
CA TYR A 163 0.28 -2.83 -14.82
C TYR A 163 0.92 -1.57 -15.40
N HIS A 164 0.52 -0.42 -14.87
CA HIS A 164 1.16 0.85 -15.14
C HIS A 164 1.64 1.53 -13.84
N VAL A 165 2.51 2.50 -14.00
CA VAL A 165 3.00 3.33 -12.89
C VAL A 165 1.99 4.45 -12.64
N ALA A 166 1.55 4.57 -11.40
CA ALA A 166 0.77 5.69 -10.91
C ALA A 166 1.65 6.59 -10.03
N VAL A 167 1.45 7.89 -10.10
CA VAL A 167 2.17 8.83 -9.24
C VAL A 167 1.24 9.41 -8.17
N SER A 168 1.71 9.48 -6.94
CA SER A 168 0.93 10.03 -5.83
C SER A 168 1.83 10.50 -4.71
N GLU A 169 1.67 11.75 -4.30
CA GLU A 169 2.36 12.33 -3.14
C GLU A 169 1.85 11.75 -1.81
N SER A 170 0.59 11.33 -1.76
CA SER A 170 -0.07 10.91 -0.51
C SER A 170 0.16 9.46 -0.13
N PHE A 171 0.57 8.60 -1.07
CA PHE A 171 0.68 7.15 -0.84
C PHE A 171 2.11 6.63 -0.82
N VAL A 172 3.06 7.39 -1.37
CA VAL A 172 4.46 6.96 -1.47
C VAL A 172 5.32 7.90 -0.65
N ASP A 173 5.80 7.38 0.47
CA ASP A 173 6.79 8.06 1.31
C ASP A 173 8.19 7.59 0.88
N ALA A 174 9.10 8.55 0.73
CA ALA A 174 10.49 8.30 0.37
C ALA A 174 11.42 8.16 1.58
N SER A 175 10.88 8.33 2.81
CA SER A 175 11.64 8.28 4.06
C SER A 175 11.84 6.86 4.59
#